data_47267c81f01b0b90aa339935204d1d6a
#
_entry.id   47267c81f01b0b90aa339935204d1d6a
#
_cell.length_a   1.000
_cell.length_b   1.000
_cell.length_c   1.000
_cell.angle_alpha   90.00
_cell.angle_beta   90.00
_cell.angle_gamma   90.00
#
_symmetry.space_group_name_H-M   'P 1'
#
loop_
_entity.id
_entity.type
_entity.pdbx_description
1 polymer ?
#
loop_
_entity_poly.entity_id
_entity_poly.type
_entity_poly.pdbx_seq_one_letter_code
_entity_poly.pdbx_strand_id
1 'polypeptide(L)'
;LVLVHMPEWNPDTSNRLNQRKDKFFNEAGVPFRCFTLKVGDEFALSPEGFAGTPEVGKFVSVDANGKLAVADAAVEGAVMVGKIMRKRPIGSTLVTPLRTYGYERMMYTVKVESLA
;
A
#
# COMPACT_ATOMS: atom_id res chain seq x y z
N LEU A 1 7.79 7.87 -11.99
CA LEU A 1 6.89 7.32 -10.99
C LEU A 1 7.68 6.79 -9.80
N VAL A 2 7.32 7.22 -8.62
CA VAL A 2 7.96 6.80 -7.38
C VAL A 2 6.93 6.31 -6.37
N LEU A 3 7.31 5.32 -5.57
CA LEU A 3 6.55 4.84 -4.45
C LEU A 3 7.00 5.57 -3.18
N VAL A 4 6.08 6.27 -2.53
CA VAL A 4 6.35 6.94 -1.26
C VAL A 4 6.34 5.91 -0.13
N HIS A 5 7.38 5.94 0.69
CA HIS A 5 7.56 5.00 1.78
C HIS A 5 7.13 5.61 3.11
N MET A 6 6.39 4.83 3.88
CA MET A 6 6.12 5.12 5.27
C MET A 6 7.27 4.59 6.11
N PRO A 7 7.92 5.41 6.96
CA PRO A 7 9.00 4.91 7.82
C PRO A 7 8.47 3.90 8.84
N GLU A 8 9.31 2.95 9.17
CA GLU A 8 8.97 1.92 10.16
C GLU A 8 8.88 2.49 11.58
N TRP A 9 9.57 3.58 11.82
CA TRP A 9 9.64 4.23 13.11
C TRP A 9 9.60 5.75 12.96
N ASN A 10 8.81 6.41 13.79
CA ASN A 10 8.75 7.87 13.83
C ASN A 10 9.72 8.37 14.93
N PRO A 11 10.65 9.28 14.62
CA PRO A 11 11.57 9.83 15.62
C PRO A 11 10.88 10.65 16.72
N ASP A 12 9.69 11.18 16.47
CA ASP A 12 8.91 11.86 17.51
C ASP A 12 8.20 10.83 18.39
N THR A 13 8.78 10.59 19.57
CA THR A 13 8.25 9.66 20.57
C THR A 13 7.38 10.32 21.63
N SER A 14 7.10 11.61 21.50
CA SER A 14 6.31 12.37 22.49
C SER A 14 4.87 11.87 22.62
N ASN A 15 4.33 11.24 21.59
CA ASN A 15 3.00 10.68 21.56
C ASN A 15 3.05 9.25 21.03
N ARG A 16 2.47 8.29 21.79
CA ARG A 16 2.36 6.90 21.34
C ARG A 16 1.60 6.73 20.03
N LEU A 17 0.66 7.60 19.74
CA LEU A 17 -0.10 7.57 18.48
C LEU A 17 0.78 7.82 17.27
N ASN A 18 1.90 8.52 17.42
CA ASN A 18 2.84 8.77 16.35
C ASN A 18 3.52 7.49 15.84
N GLN A 19 3.51 6.42 16.63
CA GLN A 19 4.08 5.11 16.25
C GLN A 19 3.05 4.20 15.59
N ARG A 20 1.80 4.60 15.51
CA ARG A 20 0.75 3.79 14.89
C ARG A 20 0.82 3.89 13.37
N LYS A 21 1.04 2.76 12.72
CA LYS A 21 1.13 2.68 11.25
C LYS A 21 -0.18 3.04 10.53
N ASP A 22 -1.31 2.85 11.20
CA ASP A 22 -2.63 3.17 10.64
C ASP A 22 -2.97 4.67 10.70
N LYS A 23 -2.20 5.45 11.46
CA LYS A 23 -2.39 6.89 11.63
C LYS A 23 -1.24 7.72 11.07
N PHE A 24 -0.23 7.06 10.54
CA PHE A 24 0.94 7.73 10.01
C PHE A 24 0.62 8.50 8.72
N PHE A 25 1.22 9.66 8.58
CA PHE A 25 1.26 10.41 7.33
C PHE A 25 2.61 11.15 7.21
N ASN A 26 3.01 11.43 5.99
CA ASN A 26 4.20 12.24 5.74
C ASN A 26 3.83 13.72 5.84
N GLU A 27 4.43 14.42 6.80
CA GLU A 27 4.16 15.84 7.00
C GLU A 27 4.74 16.71 5.87
N ALA A 28 4.05 17.79 5.56
CA ALA A 28 4.52 18.76 4.59
C ALA A 28 5.82 19.45 5.08
N GLY A 29 6.79 19.61 4.18
CA GLY A 29 8.07 20.25 4.49
C GLY A 29 9.09 19.35 5.20
N VAL A 30 8.74 18.11 5.49
CA VAL A 30 9.64 17.12 6.08
C VAL A 30 10.11 16.14 5.00
N PRO A 31 11.43 15.88 4.90
CA PRO A 31 11.93 14.88 3.94
C PRO A 31 11.34 13.50 4.20
N PHE A 32 10.99 12.82 3.14
CA PHE A 32 10.49 11.44 3.20
C PHE A 32 11.23 10.57 2.19
N ARG A 33 11.17 9.26 2.41
CA ARG A 33 11.82 8.29 1.54
C ARG A 33 10.87 7.85 0.43
N CYS A 34 11.41 7.71 -0.77
CA CYS A 34 10.67 7.14 -1.88
C CYS A 34 11.56 6.21 -2.70
N PHE A 35 10.94 5.34 -3.47
CA PHE A 35 11.62 4.37 -4.33
C PHE A 35 11.17 4.53 -5.77
N THR A 36 12.11 4.48 -6.70
CA THR A 36 11.79 4.38 -8.12
C THR A 36 11.37 2.95 -8.44
N LEU A 37 10.17 2.80 -8.99
CA LEU A 37 9.64 1.49 -9.36
C LEU A 37 10.26 1.00 -10.66
N LYS A 38 10.45 -0.30 -10.72
CA LYS A 38 10.91 -1.04 -11.90
C LYS A 38 9.95 -2.20 -12.19
N VAL A 39 9.95 -2.65 -13.44
CA VAL A 39 9.18 -3.84 -13.80
C VAL A 39 9.68 -5.05 -13.02
N GLY A 40 8.75 -5.76 -12.41
CA GLY A 40 9.04 -6.90 -11.54
C GLY A 40 9.09 -6.57 -10.05
N ASP A 41 9.11 -5.30 -9.68
CA ASP A 41 9.07 -4.90 -8.27
C ASP A 41 7.74 -5.29 -7.64
N GLU A 42 7.79 -5.70 -6.39
CA GLU A 42 6.62 -5.98 -5.57
C GLU A 42 6.58 -5.03 -4.38
N PHE A 43 5.41 -4.50 -4.11
CA PHE A 43 5.17 -3.69 -2.93
C PHE A 43 3.79 -3.97 -2.36
N ALA A 44 3.60 -3.69 -1.08
CA ALA A 44 2.34 -3.92 -0.41
C ALA A 44 1.70 -2.59 0.02
N LEU A 45 0.40 -2.49 -0.20
CA LEU A 45 -0.40 -1.34 0.20
C LEU A 45 -1.61 -1.78 1.01
N SER A 46 -2.01 -0.92 1.94
CA SER A 46 -3.30 -1.04 2.62
C SER A 46 -4.44 -0.64 1.67
N PRO A 47 -5.70 -1.00 2.00
CA PRO A 47 -6.84 -0.68 1.14
C PRO A 47 -6.99 0.81 0.80
N GLU A 48 -6.53 1.68 1.65
CA GLU A 48 -6.61 3.14 1.44
C GLU A 48 -5.76 3.63 0.26
N GLY A 49 -4.76 2.86 -0.13
CA GLY A 49 -3.94 3.16 -1.31
C GLY A 49 -4.63 2.84 -2.63
N PHE A 50 -5.79 2.20 -2.60
CA PHE A 50 -6.55 1.83 -3.80
C PHE A 50 -7.76 2.72 -3.98
N ALA A 51 -8.06 3.03 -5.24
CA ALA A 51 -9.32 3.62 -5.64
C ALA A 51 -10.25 2.49 -6.07
N GLY A 52 -11.12 2.07 -5.19
CA GLY A 52 -11.99 0.91 -5.37
C GLY A 52 -11.66 -0.23 -4.40
N THR A 53 -12.29 -1.37 -4.59
CA THR A 53 -12.09 -2.55 -3.75
C THR A 53 -10.99 -3.43 -4.35
N PRO A 54 -9.84 -3.58 -3.68
CA PRO A 54 -8.79 -4.46 -4.18
C PRO A 54 -9.16 -5.93 -4.00
N GLU A 55 -8.86 -6.73 -5.01
CA GLU A 55 -9.04 -8.18 -4.99
C GLU A 55 -7.84 -8.86 -5.66
N VAL A 56 -7.47 -10.03 -5.16
CA VAL A 56 -6.39 -10.83 -5.75
C VAL A 56 -6.71 -11.18 -7.19
N GLY A 57 -5.74 -11.00 -8.07
CA GLY A 57 -5.86 -11.26 -9.50
C GLY A 57 -6.30 -10.08 -10.34
N LYS A 58 -6.79 -9.00 -9.74
CA LYS A 58 -7.13 -7.78 -10.48
C LYS A 58 -5.91 -6.95 -10.83
N PHE A 59 -6.07 -6.17 -11.88
CA PHE A 59 -5.04 -5.23 -12.34
C PHE A 59 -5.22 -3.87 -11.68
N VAL A 60 -4.13 -3.15 -11.58
CA VAL A 60 -4.12 -1.80 -11.02
C VAL A 60 -3.33 -0.84 -11.91
N SER A 61 -3.76 0.41 -11.93
CA SER A 61 -3.06 1.49 -12.61
C SER A 61 -3.08 2.73 -11.70
N VAL A 62 -2.12 3.62 -11.88
CA VAL A 62 -2.07 4.86 -11.09
C VAL A 62 -3.13 5.84 -11.57
N ASP A 63 -3.95 6.35 -10.66
CA ASP A 63 -4.92 7.40 -10.97
C ASP A 63 -4.31 8.81 -10.81
N ALA A 64 -5.11 9.83 -11.14
CA ALA A 64 -4.70 11.22 -11.02
C ALA A 64 -4.43 11.69 -9.58
N ASN A 65 -4.94 10.96 -8.60
CA ASN A 65 -4.77 11.26 -7.17
C ASN A 65 -3.59 10.51 -6.54
N GLY A 66 -2.85 9.74 -7.33
CA GLY A 66 -1.74 8.92 -6.84
C GLY A 66 -2.16 7.63 -6.16
N LYS A 67 -3.43 7.26 -6.23
CA LYS A 67 -3.91 5.96 -5.78
C LYS A 67 -3.89 4.93 -6.91
N LEU A 68 -4.02 3.67 -6.55
CA LEU A 68 -4.13 2.60 -7.52
C LEU A 68 -5.60 2.29 -7.85
N ALA A 69 -6.01 2.64 -9.06
CA ALA A 69 -7.32 2.27 -9.56
C ALA A 69 -7.37 0.78 -9.90
N VAL A 70 -8.39 0.09 -9.42
CA VAL A 70 -8.57 -1.35 -9.61
C VAL A 70 -9.40 -1.61 -10.86
N ALA A 71 -8.95 -2.49 -11.72
CA ALA A 71 -9.63 -2.88 -12.97
C ALA A 71 -9.56 -4.40 -13.17
N ASP A 72 -10.50 -4.92 -13.95
CA ASP A 72 -10.54 -6.36 -14.28
C ASP A 72 -9.51 -6.74 -15.35
N ALA A 73 -9.06 -5.78 -16.12
CA ALA A 73 -8.06 -5.98 -17.17
C ALA A 73 -6.99 -4.89 -17.13
N ALA A 74 -5.85 -5.17 -17.74
CA ALA A 74 -4.77 -4.20 -17.86
C ALA A 74 -5.24 -2.98 -18.65
N VAL A 75 -4.98 -1.78 -18.12
CA VAL A 75 -5.33 -0.52 -18.78
C VAL A 75 -4.22 -0.15 -19.77
N GLU A 76 -4.54 -0.11 -21.05
CA GLU A 76 -3.61 0.31 -22.08
C GLU A 76 -3.24 1.79 -21.93
N GLY A 77 -1.96 2.10 -22.14
CA GLY A 77 -1.46 3.47 -22.05
C GLY A 77 -1.29 4.01 -20.64
N ALA A 78 -1.54 3.22 -19.61
CA ALA A 78 -1.29 3.63 -18.23
C ALA A 78 0.21 3.78 -17.97
N VAL A 79 0.56 4.75 -17.11
CA VAL A 79 1.96 4.98 -16.70
C VAL A 79 2.54 3.75 -16.00
N MET A 80 1.73 3.04 -15.24
CA MET A 80 2.07 1.80 -14.59
C MET A 80 0.89 0.85 -14.65
N VAL A 81 1.16 -0.41 -14.99
CA VAL A 81 0.21 -1.50 -14.83
C VAL A 81 0.80 -2.49 -13.83
N GLY A 82 0.06 -2.78 -12.80
CA GLY A 82 0.41 -3.79 -11.82
C GLY A 82 -0.69 -4.82 -11.70
N LYS A 83 -0.40 -5.89 -10.98
CA LYS A 83 -1.36 -6.95 -10.67
C LYS A 83 -1.32 -7.26 -9.19
N ILE A 84 -2.49 -7.39 -8.58
CA ILE A 84 -2.60 -7.79 -7.18
C ILE A 84 -2.34 -9.30 -7.08
N MET A 85 -1.22 -9.66 -6.45
CA MET A 85 -0.75 -11.04 -6.40
C MET A 85 -1.29 -11.80 -5.19
N ARG A 86 -1.36 -11.14 -4.05
CA ARG A 86 -1.79 -11.76 -2.80
C ARG A 86 -2.28 -10.72 -1.80
N LYS A 87 -3.01 -11.18 -0.80
CA LYS A 87 -3.38 -10.39 0.38
C LYS A 87 -2.92 -11.12 1.64
N ARG A 88 -2.54 -10.37 2.64
CA ARG A 88 -2.16 -10.89 3.95
C ARG A 88 -2.52 -9.89 5.05
N PRO A 89 -2.82 -10.36 6.28
CA PRO A 89 -3.03 -9.45 7.40
C PRO A 89 -1.72 -8.81 7.84
N ILE A 90 -1.81 -7.58 8.31
CA ILE A 90 -0.71 -6.93 9.04
C ILE A 90 -0.82 -7.33 10.50
N GLY A 91 0.32 -7.62 11.13
CA GLY A 91 0.40 -7.93 12.54
C GLY A 91 0.26 -9.41 12.82
N SER A 92 -0.24 -9.75 14.02
CA SER A 92 -0.33 -11.13 14.46
C SER A 92 -1.33 -11.93 13.62
N THR A 93 -0.86 -13.03 13.06
CA THR A 93 -1.69 -14.02 12.39
C THR A 93 -2.30 -15.02 13.36
N LEU A 94 -1.96 -14.92 14.64
CA LEU A 94 -2.51 -15.80 15.66
C LEU A 94 -4.01 -15.57 15.81
N VAL A 95 -4.76 -16.60 15.47
CA VAL A 95 -6.18 -16.65 15.74
C VAL A 95 -6.33 -16.86 17.25
N THR A 96 -6.49 -15.78 17.99
CA THR A 96 -6.81 -15.86 19.40
C THR A 96 -8.23 -15.40 19.64
N PRO A 97 -8.91 -15.92 20.68
CA PRO A 97 -10.24 -15.42 21.07
C PRO A 97 -10.25 -13.93 21.42
N LEU A 98 -9.09 -13.35 21.70
CA LEU A 98 -8.89 -11.93 21.97
C LEU A 98 -8.91 -11.07 20.70
N ARG A 99 -9.13 -11.65 19.58
CA ARG A 99 -9.30 -10.96 18.29
C ARG A 99 -10.51 -10.03 18.20
N THR A 100 -11.37 -10.04 19.18
CA THR A 100 -12.44 -9.05 19.31
C THR A 100 -11.92 -7.61 19.38
N TYR A 101 -10.66 -7.43 19.73
CA TYR A 101 -9.93 -6.17 19.61
C TYR A 101 -9.07 -6.15 18.36
N GLY A 102 -9.12 -7.22 17.58
CA GLY A 102 -8.30 -7.44 16.40
C GLY A 102 -8.71 -6.54 15.28
N TYR A 103 -8.00 -5.49 15.17
CA TYR A 103 -7.97 -4.66 14.02
C TYR A 103 -7.20 -5.39 12.91
N GLU A 104 -7.90 -6.20 12.15
CA GLU A 104 -7.32 -6.84 10.97
C GLU A 104 -7.23 -5.83 9.84
N ARG A 105 -6.04 -5.38 9.56
CA ARG A 105 -5.72 -4.69 8.33
C ARG A 105 -5.15 -5.66 7.33
N MET A 106 -5.76 -5.73 6.16
CA MET A 106 -5.20 -6.47 5.06
C MET A 106 -4.26 -5.60 4.25
N MET A 107 -3.12 -6.18 3.88
CA MET A 107 -2.21 -5.62 2.89
C MET A 107 -2.33 -6.40 1.59
N TYR A 108 -2.36 -5.67 0.50
CA TYR A 108 -2.40 -6.24 -0.83
C TYR A 108 -1.04 -6.06 -1.50
N THR A 109 -0.44 -7.16 -1.93
CA THR A 109 0.84 -7.12 -2.64
C THR A 109 0.60 -6.93 -4.11
N VAL A 110 1.18 -5.87 -4.66
CA VAL A 110 1.11 -5.52 -6.07
C VAL A 110 2.46 -5.76 -6.72
N LYS A 111 2.46 -6.45 -7.85
CA LYS A 111 3.64 -6.62 -8.71
C LYS A 111 3.53 -5.72 -9.92
N VAL A 112 4.57 -4.96 -10.19
CA VAL A 112 4.64 -4.10 -11.37
C VAL A 112 4.86 -4.96 -12.60
N GLU A 113 3.94 -4.93 -13.55
CA GLU A 113 4.03 -5.70 -14.79
C GLU A 113 4.54 -4.87 -15.96
N SER A 114 4.16 -3.60 -16.02
CA SER A 114 4.67 -2.69 -17.05
C SER A 114 4.79 -1.25 -16.53
N LEU A 115 5.75 -0.54 -17.09
CA LEU A 115 5.98 0.89 -16.88
C LEU A 115 6.10 1.57 -18.24
N ALA A 116 5.42 2.69 -18.39
CA ALA A 116 5.56 3.52 -19.57
C ALA A 116 6.80 4.42 -19.48
#